data_7165c0ded306d8064c9fdd65ca306b68
#
_entry.id   7165c0ded306d8064c9fdd65ca306b68
#
_cell.length_a   1.000
_cell.length_b   1.000
_cell.length_c   1.000
_cell.angle_alpha   90.00
_cell.angle_beta   90.00
_cell.angle_gamma   90.00
#
_symmetry.space_group_name_H-M   'P 1'
#
loop_
_entity.id
_entity.type
_entity.pdbx_description
1 polymer ?
#
loop_
_entity_poly.entity_id
_entity_poly.type
_entity_poly.pdbx_seq_one_letter_code
_entity_poly.pdbx_strand_id
1 'polypeptide(L)'
;KADGTVEKTVVGSVLASYGLDGLKEIFTMDSLQIASFTITEKGYGVSGAEEDFKNGPDRVQTYMGQVAGLLYRRFLAGRKPIAMVSMDNCSHNGDRLLEAMETFAGKWCENGLADRGFLEYVTDRSRVAFPWTMIDKITPRPGQDVLKILEEDGLTGMEPVVTAKNTYAAPFVNAEECEYLVIEDDFPNGRPALEKAGVYMTDRDT
;
A
#
# COMPACT_ATOMS: atom_id res chain seq x y z
N LYS A 1 20.52 1.99 21.07
CA LYS A 1 21.08 3.33 20.86
C LYS A 1 22.60 3.23 20.65
N ALA A 2 23.19 4.26 20.08
CA ALA A 2 24.64 4.29 19.80
C ALA A 2 25.52 4.09 21.06
N ASP A 3 25.00 4.36 22.23
CA ASP A 3 25.67 4.16 23.54
C ASP A 3 25.51 2.73 24.09
N GLY A 4 24.92 1.82 23.33
CA GLY A 4 24.65 0.45 23.73
C GLY A 4 23.40 0.26 24.60
N THR A 5 22.65 1.33 24.88
CA THR A 5 21.38 1.19 25.63
C THR A 5 20.29 0.57 24.77
N VAL A 6 19.51 -0.32 25.38
CA VAL A 6 18.33 -0.94 24.75
C VAL A 6 17.06 -0.32 25.32
N GLU A 7 16.22 0.22 24.47
CA GLU A 7 14.91 0.73 24.82
C GLU A 7 13.84 -0.20 24.20
N LYS A 8 12.91 -0.67 25.00
CA LYS A 8 11.82 -1.54 24.56
C LYS A 8 10.49 -0.79 24.67
N THR A 9 9.80 -0.68 23.57
CA THR A 9 8.49 -0.05 23.52
C THR A 9 7.50 -0.95 22.77
N VAL A 10 6.36 -1.22 23.38
CA VAL A 10 5.24 -1.86 22.71
C VAL A 10 4.35 -0.75 22.17
N VAL A 11 4.35 -0.57 20.84
CA VAL A 11 3.56 0.48 20.18
C VAL A 11 2.16 0.03 19.78
N GLY A 12 1.92 -1.29 19.72
CA GLY A 12 0.62 -1.86 19.38
C GLY A 12 0.72 -3.35 19.06
N SER A 13 -0.38 -3.91 18.62
CA SER A 13 -0.44 -5.30 18.17
C SER A 13 -1.23 -5.40 16.87
N VAL A 14 -0.88 -6.39 16.03
CA VAL A 14 -1.67 -6.75 14.85
C VAL A 14 -2.89 -7.54 15.31
N LEU A 15 -4.09 -6.99 15.12
CA LEU A 15 -5.34 -7.63 15.54
C LEU A 15 -5.81 -8.67 14.53
N ALA A 16 -5.62 -8.43 13.24
CA ALA A 16 -6.04 -9.34 12.19
C ALA A 16 -5.22 -9.13 10.91
N SER A 17 -5.16 -10.18 10.10
CA SER A 17 -4.62 -10.15 8.74
C SER A 17 -5.67 -10.74 7.79
N TYR A 18 -5.89 -10.10 6.66
CA TYR A 18 -6.93 -10.47 5.70
C TYR A 18 -6.33 -10.82 4.35
N GLY A 19 -6.84 -11.88 3.75
CA GLY A 19 -6.63 -12.16 2.33
C GLY A 19 -7.53 -11.29 1.45
N LEU A 20 -7.45 -11.51 0.13
CA LEU A 20 -8.15 -10.71 -0.87
C LEU A 20 -9.68 -10.64 -0.62
N ASP A 21 -10.30 -11.72 -0.16
CA ASP A 21 -11.75 -11.72 0.09
C ASP A 21 -12.16 -10.79 1.25
N GLY A 22 -11.38 -10.76 2.32
CA GLY A 22 -11.59 -9.79 3.40
C GLY A 22 -11.35 -8.35 2.94
N LEU A 23 -10.36 -8.12 2.07
CA LEU A 23 -10.12 -6.79 1.48
C LEU A 23 -11.30 -6.32 0.60
N LYS A 24 -11.99 -7.24 -0.10
CA LYS A 24 -13.18 -6.90 -0.87
C LYS A 24 -14.29 -6.32 0.00
N GLU A 25 -14.47 -6.82 1.22
CA GLU A 25 -15.43 -6.28 2.19
C GLU A 25 -14.95 -4.92 2.74
N ILE A 26 -13.69 -4.83 3.15
CA ILE A 26 -13.10 -3.61 3.72
C ILE A 26 -13.21 -2.44 2.73
N PHE A 27 -12.97 -2.67 1.45
CA PHE A 27 -13.07 -1.61 0.44
C PHE A 27 -14.49 -1.07 0.24
N THR A 28 -15.51 -1.78 0.70
CA THR A 28 -16.91 -1.28 0.66
C THR A 28 -17.30 -0.43 1.88
N MET A 29 -16.46 -0.39 2.92
CA MET A 29 -16.76 0.33 4.17
C MET A 29 -16.62 1.84 4.01
N ASP A 30 -17.55 2.61 4.60
CA ASP A 30 -17.47 4.08 4.64
C ASP A 30 -16.27 4.58 5.45
N SER A 31 -15.90 3.83 6.49
CA SER A 31 -14.81 4.18 7.39
C SER A 31 -13.40 4.01 6.77
N LEU A 32 -13.28 3.34 5.63
CA LEU A 32 -11.98 3.21 4.95
C LEU A 32 -11.58 4.54 4.32
N GLN A 33 -10.57 5.18 4.88
CA GLN A 33 -10.05 6.47 4.45
C GLN A 33 -8.85 6.33 3.51
N ILE A 34 -7.97 5.36 3.81
CA ILE A 34 -6.66 5.21 3.18
C ILE A 34 -6.42 3.74 2.85
N ALA A 35 -5.91 3.47 1.66
CA ALA A 35 -5.27 2.21 1.31
C ALA A 35 -3.81 2.49 0.93
N SER A 36 -2.86 1.92 1.67
CA SER A 36 -1.42 2.12 1.44
C SER A 36 -0.80 0.88 0.80
N PHE A 37 0.22 1.12 -0.03
CA PHE A 37 0.89 0.09 -0.83
C PHE A 37 2.40 0.19 -0.70
N THR A 38 3.04 -0.95 -0.50
CA THR A 38 4.50 -1.14 -0.57
C THR A 38 4.75 -2.33 -1.48
N ILE A 39 4.98 -2.08 -2.75
CA ILE A 39 5.02 -3.11 -3.82
C ILE A 39 6.25 -2.99 -4.72
N THR A 40 7.18 -2.10 -4.38
CA THR A 40 8.35 -1.72 -5.16
C THR A 40 8.02 -1.03 -6.50
N GLU A 41 8.98 -0.30 -7.06
CA GLU A 41 8.78 0.45 -8.31
C GLU A 41 8.25 -0.42 -9.47
N LYS A 42 8.68 -1.68 -9.55
CA LYS A 42 8.24 -2.61 -10.62
C LYS A 42 6.80 -3.08 -10.44
N GLY A 43 6.24 -2.97 -9.24
CA GLY A 43 4.89 -3.42 -8.92
C GLY A 43 3.78 -2.59 -9.56
N TYR A 44 4.08 -1.34 -9.97
CA TYR A 44 3.12 -0.43 -10.63
C TYR A 44 2.92 -0.71 -12.12
N GLY A 45 3.77 -1.54 -12.71
CA GLY A 45 3.67 -1.87 -14.12
C GLY A 45 2.42 -2.69 -14.45
N VAL A 46 1.80 -2.38 -15.60
CA VAL A 46 0.63 -3.09 -16.13
C VAL A 46 0.97 -4.06 -17.26
N SER A 47 2.25 -4.21 -17.57
CA SER A 47 2.72 -5.21 -18.54
C SER A 47 2.42 -6.63 -18.04
N GLY A 48 1.87 -7.48 -18.90
CA GLY A 48 1.42 -8.83 -18.52
C GLY A 48 0.02 -8.88 -17.92
N ALA A 49 -0.73 -7.77 -17.93
CA ALA A 49 -2.12 -7.72 -17.45
C ALA A 49 -3.17 -7.93 -18.56
N GLU A 50 -2.77 -8.36 -19.76
CA GLU A 50 -3.66 -8.51 -20.91
C GLU A 50 -4.84 -9.45 -20.64
N GLU A 51 -4.63 -10.49 -19.86
CA GLU A 51 -5.71 -11.42 -19.45
C GLU A 51 -6.65 -10.74 -18.42
N ASP A 52 -6.12 -9.96 -17.49
CA ASP A 52 -6.94 -9.22 -16.53
C ASP A 52 -7.83 -8.19 -17.22
N PHE A 53 -7.35 -7.54 -18.29
CA PHE A 53 -8.14 -6.61 -19.10
C PHE A 53 -9.31 -7.30 -19.79
N LYS A 54 -9.17 -8.56 -20.19
CA LYS A 54 -10.22 -9.37 -20.83
C LYS A 54 -11.18 -10.02 -19.84
N ASN A 55 -10.66 -10.38 -18.66
CA ASN A 55 -11.41 -11.14 -17.67
C ASN A 55 -12.26 -10.24 -16.74
N GLY A 56 -11.94 -8.95 -16.66
CA GLY A 56 -12.66 -7.97 -15.85
C GLY A 56 -12.34 -8.02 -14.36
N PRO A 57 -12.95 -7.12 -13.57
CA PRO A 57 -12.56 -6.82 -12.21
C PRO A 57 -12.67 -7.97 -11.20
N ASP A 58 -13.46 -9.00 -11.49
CA ASP A 58 -13.67 -10.12 -10.57
C ASP A 58 -12.70 -11.29 -10.80
N ARG A 59 -11.93 -11.31 -11.90
CA ARG A 59 -11.06 -12.41 -12.31
C ARG A 59 -9.63 -11.99 -12.57
N VAL A 60 -9.15 -11.06 -11.79
CA VAL A 60 -7.80 -10.49 -11.90
C VAL A 60 -6.75 -11.38 -11.21
N GLN A 61 -5.55 -11.40 -11.77
CA GLN A 61 -4.42 -12.17 -11.24
C GLN A 61 -3.22 -11.29 -10.85
N THR A 62 -3.02 -10.18 -11.58
CA THR A 62 -1.92 -9.26 -11.29
C THR A 62 -2.20 -8.42 -10.05
N TYR A 63 -1.16 -7.91 -9.37
CA TYR A 63 -1.34 -7.03 -8.22
C TYR A 63 -2.13 -5.78 -8.55
N MET A 64 -1.79 -5.08 -9.64
CA MET A 64 -2.52 -3.89 -10.04
C MET A 64 -3.95 -4.20 -10.47
N GLY A 65 -4.18 -5.35 -11.10
CA GLY A 65 -5.53 -5.83 -11.38
C GLY A 65 -6.35 -6.06 -10.10
N GLN A 66 -5.75 -6.66 -9.07
CA GLN A 66 -6.42 -6.85 -7.78
C GLN A 66 -6.75 -5.51 -7.11
N VAL A 67 -5.82 -4.56 -7.10
CA VAL A 67 -6.04 -3.21 -6.56
C VAL A 67 -7.16 -2.50 -7.33
N ALA A 68 -7.14 -2.53 -8.65
CA ALA A 68 -8.19 -1.97 -9.50
C ALA A 68 -9.55 -2.64 -9.27
N GLY A 69 -9.58 -3.97 -9.10
CA GLY A 69 -10.77 -4.72 -8.76
C GLY A 69 -11.37 -4.34 -7.40
N LEU A 70 -10.53 -4.12 -6.39
CA LEU A 70 -10.95 -3.60 -5.08
C LEU A 70 -11.53 -2.19 -5.20
N LEU A 71 -10.89 -1.33 -5.98
CA LEU A 71 -11.36 0.03 -6.23
C LEU A 71 -12.70 0.04 -7.00
N TYR A 72 -12.88 -0.89 -7.96
CA TYR A 72 -14.15 -1.07 -8.65
C TYR A 72 -15.28 -1.48 -7.71
N ARG A 73 -15.01 -2.36 -6.73
CA ARG A 73 -16.00 -2.72 -5.70
C ARG A 73 -16.38 -1.51 -4.86
N ARG A 74 -15.43 -0.64 -4.52
CA ARG A 74 -15.71 0.61 -3.80
C ARG A 74 -16.58 1.56 -4.63
N PHE A 75 -16.32 1.64 -5.93
CA PHE A 75 -17.16 2.36 -6.88
C PHE A 75 -18.62 1.84 -6.86
N LEU A 76 -18.80 0.53 -6.99
CA LEU A 76 -20.13 -0.10 -6.94
C LEU A 76 -20.84 0.08 -5.60
N ALA A 77 -20.09 0.17 -4.51
CA ALA A 77 -20.61 0.41 -3.16
C ALA A 77 -21.04 1.87 -2.91
N GLY A 78 -21.12 2.71 -3.96
CA GLY A 78 -21.62 4.07 -3.88
C GLY A 78 -20.58 5.15 -4.18
N ARG A 79 -19.53 4.85 -4.95
CA ARG A 79 -18.47 5.81 -5.34
C ARG A 79 -17.83 6.50 -4.13
N LYS A 80 -17.58 5.73 -3.07
CA LYS A 80 -17.08 6.23 -1.79
C LYS A 80 -15.65 6.78 -1.95
N PRO A 81 -15.35 7.95 -1.39
CA PRO A 81 -14.02 8.55 -1.55
C PRO A 81 -12.94 7.78 -0.78
N ILE A 82 -11.70 7.79 -1.30
CA ILE A 82 -10.53 7.12 -0.71
C ILE A 82 -9.24 7.76 -1.18
N ALA A 83 -8.19 7.73 -0.34
CA ALA A 83 -6.82 7.99 -0.75
C ALA A 83 -6.07 6.67 -0.98
N MET A 84 -5.47 6.53 -2.16
CA MET A 84 -4.64 5.39 -2.57
C MET A 84 -3.18 5.82 -2.47
N VAL A 85 -2.48 5.40 -1.42
CA VAL A 85 -1.20 5.97 -1.02
C VAL A 85 -0.07 4.99 -1.32
N SER A 86 0.78 5.32 -2.31
CA SER A 86 2.03 4.59 -2.53
C SER A 86 3.04 4.94 -1.43
N MET A 87 3.65 3.93 -0.83
CA MET A 87 4.68 4.06 0.19
C MET A 87 6.03 3.56 -0.33
N ASP A 88 6.22 3.53 -1.63
CA ASP A 88 7.47 3.12 -2.26
C ASP A 88 8.34 4.35 -2.60
N ASN A 89 9.64 4.23 -2.35
CA ASN A 89 10.61 5.28 -2.68
C ASN A 89 10.88 5.30 -4.19
N CYS A 90 9.97 5.89 -4.94
CA CYS A 90 10.13 6.15 -6.36
C CYS A 90 9.48 7.49 -6.74
N SER A 91 10.09 8.16 -7.70
CA SER A 91 9.62 9.48 -8.15
C SER A 91 8.19 9.41 -8.68
N HIS A 92 7.36 10.37 -8.27
CA HIS A 92 5.96 10.51 -8.68
C HIS A 92 5.15 9.23 -8.46
N ASN A 93 5.34 8.60 -7.31
CA ASN A 93 4.76 7.31 -6.98
C ASN A 93 3.21 7.30 -7.03
N GLY A 94 2.57 8.39 -6.61
CA GLY A 94 1.12 8.54 -6.72
C GLY A 94 0.63 8.58 -8.18
N ASP A 95 1.37 9.26 -9.07
CA ASP A 95 1.01 9.31 -10.49
C ASP A 95 1.15 7.95 -11.16
N ARG A 96 2.16 7.17 -10.79
CA ARG A 96 2.33 5.78 -11.29
C ARG A 96 1.16 4.89 -10.88
N LEU A 97 0.69 5.04 -9.64
CA LEU A 97 -0.47 4.29 -9.17
C LEU A 97 -1.75 4.74 -9.88
N LEU A 98 -1.94 6.04 -10.06
CA LEU A 98 -3.06 6.59 -10.84
C LEU A 98 -3.05 6.04 -12.28
N GLU A 99 -1.93 6.11 -12.99
CA GLU A 99 -1.79 5.63 -14.38
C GLU A 99 -2.16 4.15 -14.49
N ALA A 100 -1.75 3.32 -13.54
CA ALA A 100 -2.14 1.92 -13.50
C ALA A 100 -3.65 1.76 -13.32
N MET A 101 -4.26 2.49 -12.39
CA MET A 101 -5.71 2.44 -12.14
C MET A 101 -6.52 2.96 -13.32
N GLU A 102 -6.10 4.05 -13.96
CA GLU A 102 -6.71 4.59 -15.18
C GLU A 102 -6.65 3.58 -16.33
N THR A 103 -5.51 2.90 -16.49
CA THR A 103 -5.33 1.86 -17.52
C THR A 103 -6.33 0.72 -17.33
N PHE A 104 -6.45 0.19 -16.12
CA PHE A 104 -7.42 -0.87 -15.82
C PHE A 104 -8.86 -0.40 -16.01
N ALA A 105 -9.21 0.77 -15.46
CA ALA A 105 -10.56 1.33 -15.59
C ALA A 105 -10.91 1.57 -17.06
N GLY A 106 -10.03 2.18 -17.84
CA GLY A 106 -10.21 2.43 -19.27
C GLY A 106 -10.42 1.13 -20.05
N LYS A 107 -9.54 0.13 -19.87
CA LYS A 107 -9.64 -1.16 -20.57
C LYS A 107 -10.91 -1.92 -20.21
N TRP A 108 -11.32 -1.95 -18.96
CA TRP A 108 -12.55 -2.61 -18.56
C TRP A 108 -13.80 -1.89 -19.08
N CYS A 109 -13.80 -0.56 -19.10
CA CYS A 109 -14.89 0.22 -19.70
C CYS A 109 -14.96 0.02 -21.23
N GLU A 110 -13.83 0.06 -21.93
CA GLU A 110 -13.75 -0.20 -23.38
C GLU A 110 -14.28 -1.59 -23.73
N ASN A 111 -13.96 -2.59 -22.95
CA ASN A 111 -14.38 -3.98 -23.14
C ASN A 111 -15.80 -4.27 -22.64
N GLY A 112 -16.51 -3.29 -22.08
CA GLY A 112 -17.85 -3.46 -21.52
C GLY A 112 -17.91 -4.32 -20.25
N LEU A 113 -16.80 -4.43 -19.53
CA LEU A 113 -16.63 -5.24 -18.31
C LEU A 113 -16.81 -4.41 -17.03
N ALA A 114 -16.78 -3.10 -17.14
CA ALA A 114 -17.04 -2.15 -16.06
C ALA A 114 -17.96 -1.03 -16.54
N ASP A 115 -18.68 -0.42 -15.59
CA ASP A 115 -19.50 0.76 -15.84
C ASP A 115 -18.58 1.94 -16.27
N ARG A 116 -19.02 2.72 -17.26
CA ARG A 116 -18.26 3.88 -17.77
C ARG A 116 -17.92 4.91 -16.70
N GLY A 117 -18.79 5.08 -15.71
CA GLY A 117 -18.54 5.96 -14.57
C GLY A 117 -17.39 5.52 -13.67
N PHE A 118 -16.85 4.31 -13.86
CA PHE A 118 -15.69 3.87 -13.08
C PHE A 118 -14.42 4.63 -13.46
N LEU A 119 -14.17 4.87 -14.75
CA LEU A 119 -13.04 5.69 -15.17
C LEU A 119 -13.16 7.12 -14.64
N GLU A 120 -14.37 7.71 -14.74
CA GLU A 120 -14.64 9.03 -14.16
C GLU A 120 -14.39 9.06 -12.65
N TYR A 121 -14.78 8.03 -11.92
CA TYR A 121 -14.55 7.92 -10.48
C TYR A 121 -13.06 7.85 -10.14
N VAL A 122 -12.27 7.07 -10.89
CA VAL A 122 -10.82 6.93 -10.68
C VAL A 122 -10.08 8.25 -10.95
N THR A 123 -10.52 9.02 -11.94
CA THR A 123 -9.89 10.29 -12.33
C THR A 123 -10.42 11.51 -11.58
N ASP A 124 -11.52 11.38 -10.85
CA ASP A 124 -12.05 12.44 -10.00
C ASP A 124 -11.29 12.48 -8.66
N ARG A 125 -10.35 13.41 -8.54
CA ARG A 125 -9.53 13.60 -7.36
C ARG A 125 -10.34 13.85 -6.07
N SER A 126 -11.58 14.35 -6.18
CA SER A 126 -12.47 14.50 -5.03
C SER A 126 -13.05 13.15 -4.56
N ARG A 127 -12.86 12.09 -5.33
CA ARG A 127 -13.30 10.72 -5.03
C ARG A 127 -12.12 9.80 -4.78
N VAL A 128 -11.14 9.76 -5.67
CA VAL A 128 -9.96 8.92 -5.51
C VAL A 128 -8.72 9.80 -5.63
N ALA A 129 -8.05 10.02 -4.53
CA ALA A 129 -6.79 10.73 -4.52
C ALA A 129 -5.62 9.74 -4.55
N PHE A 130 -4.54 10.17 -5.18
CA PHE A 130 -3.26 9.45 -5.26
C PHE A 130 -2.15 10.36 -4.75
N PRO A 131 -2.10 10.61 -3.42
CA PRO A 131 -1.11 11.49 -2.84
C PRO A 131 0.31 11.04 -3.15
N TRP A 132 1.18 11.99 -3.48
CA TRP A 132 2.59 11.69 -3.55
C TRP A 132 3.14 11.48 -2.14
N THR A 133 4.09 10.57 -2.05
CA THR A 133 4.84 10.38 -0.82
C THR A 133 6.34 10.45 -1.09
N MET A 134 7.07 10.87 -0.07
CA MET A 134 8.51 10.77 -0.02
C MET A 134 8.88 10.06 1.28
N ILE A 135 9.47 8.91 1.15
CA ILE A 135 9.83 8.06 2.28
C ILE A 135 11.28 7.64 2.17
N ASP A 136 12.00 7.71 3.26
CA ASP A 136 13.35 7.15 3.35
C ASP A 136 13.55 6.50 4.71
N LYS A 137 13.86 5.22 4.69
CA LYS A 137 14.29 4.44 5.84
C LYS A 137 15.15 3.29 5.37
N ILE A 138 16.39 3.26 5.84
CA ILE A 138 17.29 2.17 5.51
C ILE A 138 16.93 0.94 6.35
N THR A 139 16.60 -0.14 5.66
CA THR A 139 16.23 -1.43 6.24
C THR A 139 17.19 -2.51 5.75
N PRO A 140 18.39 -2.64 6.34
CA PRO A 140 19.34 -3.68 5.97
C PRO A 140 18.77 -5.05 6.30
N ARG A 141 19.34 -6.10 5.70
CA ARG A 141 18.97 -7.47 6.09
C ARG A 141 19.21 -7.67 7.58
N PRO A 142 18.32 -8.39 8.29
CA PRO A 142 18.50 -8.68 9.70
C PRO A 142 19.88 -9.26 10.01
N GLY A 143 20.61 -8.60 10.92
CA GLY A 143 21.91 -9.05 11.38
C GLY A 143 21.79 -10.20 12.38
N GLN A 144 22.79 -11.09 12.38
CA GLN A 144 22.83 -12.21 13.32
C GLN A 144 22.96 -11.74 14.79
N ASP A 145 23.61 -10.61 15.00
CA ASP A 145 23.80 -10.00 16.31
C ASP A 145 22.45 -9.53 16.88
N VAL A 146 21.61 -8.90 16.05
CA VAL A 146 20.27 -8.46 16.43
C VAL A 146 19.37 -9.66 16.69
N LEU A 147 19.44 -10.70 15.84
CA LEU A 147 18.71 -11.96 16.04
C LEU A 147 19.02 -12.53 17.44
N LYS A 148 20.30 -12.59 17.79
CA LYS A 148 20.74 -13.12 19.09
C LYS A 148 20.19 -12.34 20.27
N ILE A 149 20.18 -11.01 20.20
CA ILE A 149 19.61 -10.13 21.23
C ILE A 149 18.11 -10.40 21.39
N LEU A 150 17.39 -10.56 20.28
CA LEU A 150 15.94 -10.82 20.31
C LEU A 150 15.61 -12.21 20.89
N GLU A 151 16.41 -13.24 20.58
CA GLU A 151 16.29 -14.59 21.15
C GLU A 151 16.61 -14.60 22.65
N GLU A 152 17.67 -13.90 23.09
CA GLU A 152 18.00 -13.73 24.51
C GLU A 152 16.91 -12.98 25.27
N ASP A 153 16.16 -12.10 24.61
CA ASP A 153 14.97 -11.43 25.13
C ASP A 153 13.71 -12.30 25.15
N GLY A 154 13.82 -13.56 24.71
CA GLY A 154 12.74 -14.54 24.76
C GLY A 154 11.78 -14.50 23.57
N LEU A 155 12.11 -13.79 22.48
CA LEU A 155 11.33 -13.88 21.25
C LEU A 155 11.58 -15.22 20.56
N THR A 156 10.50 -15.84 20.09
CA THR A 156 10.53 -17.11 19.36
C THR A 156 9.98 -16.96 17.96
N GLY A 157 10.16 -17.96 17.11
CA GLY A 157 9.65 -17.90 15.72
C GLY A 157 10.48 -16.98 14.82
N MET A 158 11.76 -16.84 15.10
CA MET A 158 12.68 -15.94 14.39
C MET A 158 13.25 -16.56 13.11
N GLU A 159 12.71 -17.70 12.67
CA GLU A 159 13.11 -18.36 11.45
C GLU A 159 12.61 -17.61 10.22
N PRO A 160 13.47 -17.32 9.23
CA PRO A 160 13.03 -16.69 8.00
C PRO A 160 12.13 -17.60 7.18
N VAL A 161 11.11 -17.02 6.58
CA VAL A 161 10.22 -17.77 5.66
C VAL A 161 10.81 -17.72 4.25
N VAL A 162 11.08 -18.88 3.70
CA VAL A 162 11.49 -19.02 2.29
C VAL A 162 10.30 -19.50 1.47
N THR A 163 9.90 -18.71 0.49
CA THR A 163 8.75 -19.01 -0.36
C THR A 163 9.12 -20.03 -1.45
N ALA A 164 8.11 -20.64 -2.09
CA ALA A 164 8.29 -21.55 -3.23
C ALA A 164 9.02 -20.90 -4.43
N LYS A 165 9.02 -19.58 -4.52
CA LYS A 165 9.77 -18.82 -5.53
C LYS A 165 11.19 -18.47 -5.09
N ASN A 166 11.66 -19.09 -3.99
CA ASN A 166 12.95 -18.81 -3.37
C ASN A 166 13.15 -17.33 -2.98
N THR A 167 12.05 -16.65 -2.63
CA THR A 167 12.08 -15.34 -2.01
C THR A 167 12.12 -15.47 -0.49
N TYR A 168 12.72 -14.49 0.16
CA TYR A 168 13.02 -14.51 1.58
C TYR A 168 12.17 -13.46 2.30
N ALA A 169 11.45 -13.88 3.33
CA ALA A 169 10.74 -12.99 4.25
C ALA A 169 11.42 -13.07 5.63
N ALA A 170 11.93 -11.93 6.08
CA ALA A 170 12.57 -11.83 7.39
C ALA A 170 11.55 -11.88 8.53
N PRO A 171 11.88 -12.47 9.67
CA PRO A 171 10.99 -12.54 10.83
C PRO A 171 10.86 -11.18 11.56
N PHE A 172 11.77 -10.25 11.33
CA PHE A 172 11.75 -8.91 11.90
C PHE A 172 12.38 -7.90 10.93
N VAL A 173 12.13 -6.63 11.17
CA VAL A 173 12.74 -5.52 10.43
C VAL A 173 13.87 -4.95 11.25
N ASN A 174 15.08 -4.96 10.68
CA ASN A 174 16.22 -4.21 11.18
C ASN A 174 16.26 -2.88 10.43
N ALA A 175 16.25 -1.76 11.15
CA ALA A 175 16.20 -0.44 10.54
C ALA A 175 17.03 0.57 11.34
N GLU A 176 17.51 1.58 10.65
CA GLU A 176 18.19 2.71 11.29
C GLU A 176 17.18 3.63 12.01
N GLU A 177 17.67 4.43 12.96
CA GLU A 177 16.86 5.40 13.70
C GLU A 177 16.36 6.53 12.78
N CYS A 178 17.19 6.93 11.82
CA CYS A 178 16.84 7.98 10.87
C CYS A 178 15.71 7.53 9.93
N GLU A 179 14.64 8.30 9.92
CA GLU A 179 13.50 8.07 9.06
C GLU A 179 12.74 9.36 8.78
N TYR A 180 12.13 9.46 7.62
CA TYR A 180 11.12 10.46 7.37
C TYR A 180 10.04 9.93 6.43
N LEU A 181 8.85 10.49 6.58
CA LEU A 181 7.72 10.28 5.69
C LEU A 181 7.05 11.63 5.45
N VAL A 182 7.02 12.03 4.20
CA VAL A 182 6.28 13.21 3.73
C VAL A 182 5.13 12.71 2.87
N ILE A 183 3.93 13.22 3.07
CA ILE A 183 2.74 12.87 2.28
C ILE A 183 2.05 14.16 1.83
N GLU A 184 1.64 14.20 0.57
CA GLU A 184 0.73 15.21 0.04
C GLU A 184 -0.61 15.13 0.78
N ASP A 185 -1.11 16.26 1.32
CA ASP A 185 -2.35 16.29 2.12
C ASP A 185 -3.59 16.29 1.21
N ASP A 186 -3.81 15.18 0.51
CA ASP A 186 -4.95 14.97 -0.39
C ASP A 186 -5.73 13.71 0.00
N PHE A 187 -6.70 13.88 0.89
CA PHE A 187 -7.48 12.80 1.49
C PHE A 187 -8.98 13.09 1.40
N PRO A 188 -9.65 12.72 0.30
CA PRO A 188 -11.05 13.07 0.05
C PRO A 188 -12.05 12.45 1.03
N ASN A 189 -11.66 11.39 1.77
CA ASN A 189 -12.45 10.79 2.86
C ASN A 189 -11.91 11.16 4.25
N GLY A 190 -11.09 12.21 4.33
CA GLY A 190 -10.37 12.54 5.56
C GLY A 190 -9.25 11.54 5.88
N ARG A 191 -8.51 11.80 6.94
CA ARG A 191 -7.39 11.00 7.43
C ARG A 191 -7.24 11.10 8.94
N PRO A 192 -6.59 10.14 9.59
CA PRO A 192 -6.13 10.31 10.97
C PRO A 192 -5.08 11.44 11.05
N ALA A 193 -4.80 11.92 12.26
CA ALA A 193 -3.81 12.96 12.51
C ALA A 193 -2.38 12.37 12.39
N LEU A 194 -1.94 12.09 11.17
CA LEU A 194 -0.65 11.44 10.84
C LEU A 194 0.54 12.26 11.32
N GLU A 195 0.42 13.59 11.37
CA GLU A 195 1.42 14.51 11.90
C GLU A 195 1.75 14.27 13.38
N LYS A 196 0.83 13.70 14.15
CA LYS A 196 1.10 13.29 15.54
C LYS A 196 2.02 12.08 15.64
N ALA A 197 2.15 11.32 14.56
CA ALA A 197 3.08 10.20 14.44
C ALA A 197 4.39 10.60 13.74
N GLY A 198 4.63 11.89 13.53
CA GLY A 198 5.86 12.40 12.91
C GLY A 198 5.82 12.46 11.38
N VAL A 199 4.67 12.23 10.76
CA VAL A 199 4.52 12.37 9.31
C VAL A 199 4.44 13.85 8.93
N TYR A 200 5.22 14.26 7.93
CA TYR A 200 5.16 15.62 7.38
C TYR A 200 4.06 15.69 6.31
N MET A 201 3.08 16.53 6.53
CA MET A 201 2.02 16.79 5.56
C MET A 201 2.37 18.04 4.75
N THR A 202 2.23 17.97 3.43
CA THR A 202 2.59 19.06 2.52
C THR A 202 1.58 19.18 1.37
N ASP A 203 1.68 20.23 0.59
CA ASP A 203 1.02 20.31 -0.70
C ASP A 203 1.95 19.82 -1.82
N ARG A 204 1.41 19.63 -3.04
CA ARG A 204 2.15 19.11 -4.19
C ARG A 204 3.23 20.07 -4.70
N ASP A 205 3.10 21.36 -4.42
CA ASP A 205 3.96 22.40 -4.96
C ASP A 205 5.15 22.72 -4.04
N THR A 206 5.19 22.11 -2.85
CA THR A 206 6.24 22.26 -1.84
C THR A 206 7.29 21.15 -1.96
#